data_5b6d6aed212407aa29b14df5d0708503
#
_entry.id   5b6d6aed212407aa29b14df5d0708503
#
_cell.length_a   1.000
_cell.length_b   1.000
_cell.length_c   1.000
_cell.angle_alpha   90.00
_cell.angle_beta   90.00
_cell.angle_gamma   90.00
#
_symmetry.space_group_name_H-M   'P 1'
#
loop_
_entity.id
_entity.type
_entity.pdbx_description
1 polymer ?
#
loop_
_entity_poly.entity_id
_entity_poly.type
_entity_poly.pdbx_seq_one_letter_code
_entity_poly.pdbx_strand_id
1 'polypeptide(L)'
;MIRVAVSGAGGKLAAAIVNAITATDDLELTALHNPNRVGEEMAGVTITGEPTQVDADVIVECAHPDVVLDNLEAWRDRGAAAVVGTSGFTPYRLELLRSLWGSDAPCLVVPNFSIGAVLMMRFAAEAAAHFQASEIIERHHSDKPDAPSGTALATAMGMAGSGGRSAEGSEELVQGARGADVEGVRVHSLRLPGLISHQEVALSNPGEMLSIEHQSTTYESFASGALVAVRKVGSLEGGVHLGLDTVLK
;
A
#
# COMPACT_ATOMS: atom_id res chain seq x y z
N MET A 1 -0.59 -23.01 -11.71
CA MET A 1 -1.25 -21.71 -11.95
C MET A 1 -1.98 -21.37 -10.67
N ILE A 2 -1.78 -20.17 -10.11
CA ILE A 2 -2.47 -19.73 -8.90
C ILE A 2 -3.80 -19.13 -9.31
N ARG A 3 -4.89 -19.61 -8.71
CA ARG A 3 -6.25 -19.12 -8.96
C ARG A 3 -6.49 -17.86 -8.09
N VAL A 4 -6.81 -16.75 -8.75
CA VAL A 4 -6.90 -15.43 -8.11
C VAL A 4 -8.28 -14.83 -8.29
N ALA A 5 -8.85 -14.34 -7.20
CA ALA A 5 -10.04 -13.49 -7.24
C ALA A 5 -9.68 -12.06 -6.86
N VAL A 6 -10.44 -11.08 -7.38
CA VAL A 6 -10.27 -9.67 -7.03
C VAL A 6 -11.59 -9.11 -6.50
N SER A 7 -11.57 -8.63 -5.25
CA SER A 7 -12.67 -7.92 -4.60
C SER A 7 -12.50 -6.42 -4.73
N GLY A 8 -13.60 -5.67 -4.82
CA GLY A 8 -13.61 -4.27 -5.18
C GLY A 8 -13.50 -4.05 -6.70
N ALA A 9 -13.89 -5.05 -7.51
CA ALA A 9 -13.84 -5.02 -8.97
C ALA A 9 -14.52 -3.76 -9.52
N GLY A 10 -13.89 -3.13 -10.53
CA GLY A 10 -14.30 -1.86 -11.11
C GLY A 10 -13.67 -0.62 -10.48
N GLY A 11 -12.95 -0.75 -9.36
CA GLY A 11 -12.07 0.30 -8.85
C GLY A 11 -10.78 0.44 -9.67
N LYS A 12 -10.11 1.62 -9.63
CA LYS A 12 -8.90 1.90 -10.42
C LYS A 12 -7.76 0.92 -10.11
N LEU A 13 -7.51 0.65 -8.82
CA LEU A 13 -6.49 -0.29 -8.39
C LEU A 13 -6.84 -1.73 -8.81
N ALA A 14 -8.08 -2.15 -8.56
CA ALA A 14 -8.57 -3.47 -8.94
C ALA A 14 -8.46 -3.70 -10.46
N ALA A 15 -8.79 -2.70 -11.28
CA ALA A 15 -8.67 -2.77 -12.74
C ALA A 15 -7.20 -2.97 -13.19
N ALA A 16 -6.26 -2.22 -12.61
CA ALA A 16 -4.84 -2.39 -12.91
C ALA A 16 -4.34 -3.79 -12.53
N ILE A 17 -4.77 -4.31 -11.38
CA ILE A 17 -4.40 -5.66 -10.90
C ILE A 17 -5.02 -6.74 -11.80
N VAL A 18 -6.30 -6.63 -12.16
CA VAL A 18 -6.99 -7.57 -13.08
C VAL A 18 -6.26 -7.63 -14.42
N ASN A 19 -5.95 -6.48 -15.02
CA ASN A 19 -5.20 -6.42 -16.27
C ASN A 19 -3.81 -7.07 -16.16
N ALA A 20 -3.13 -6.88 -15.03
CA ALA A 20 -1.83 -7.49 -14.81
C ALA A 20 -1.92 -9.01 -14.61
N ILE A 21 -2.94 -9.52 -13.89
CA ILE A 21 -3.18 -10.96 -13.73
C ILE A 21 -3.39 -11.60 -15.09
N THR A 22 -4.28 -11.04 -15.91
CA THR A 22 -4.61 -11.59 -17.23
C THR A 22 -3.48 -11.52 -18.27
N ALA A 23 -2.46 -10.71 -18.01
CA ALA A 23 -1.26 -10.60 -18.84
C ALA A 23 -0.15 -11.58 -18.45
N THR A 24 -0.38 -12.50 -17.49
CA THR A 24 0.62 -13.48 -17.02
C THR A 24 0.13 -14.92 -17.25
N ASP A 25 1.05 -15.84 -17.47
CA ASP A 25 0.75 -17.26 -17.72
C ASP A 25 0.70 -18.11 -16.44
N ASP A 26 1.12 -17.57 -15.30
CA ASP A 26 1.22 -18.28 -14.02
C ASP A 26 0.05 -18.00 -13.06
N LEU A 27 -0.78 -17.01 -13.38
CA LEU A 27 -1.96 -16.63 -12.60
C LEU A 27 -3.23 -16.82 -13.44
N GLU A 28 -4.34 -17.19 -12.80
CA GLU A 28 -5.65 -17.35 -13.42
C GLU A 28 -6.67 -16.49 -12.67
N LEU A 29 -7.32 -15.55 -13.39
CA LEU A 29 -8.43 -14.79 -12.83
C LEU A 29 -9.69 -15.67 -12.81
N THR A 30 -10.11 -16.12 -11.62
CA THR A 30 -11.25 -17.05 -11.48
C THR A 30 -12.55 -16.37 -11.06
N ALA A 31 -12.48 -15.24 -10.34
CA ALA A 31 -13.67 -14.54 -9.89
C ALA A 31 -13.42 -13.03 -9.67
N LEU A 32 -14.49 -12.26 -9.79
CA LEU A 32 -14.56 -10.85 -9.47
C LEU A 32 -15.72 -10.60 -8.52
N HIS A 33 -15.46 -9.85 -7.44
CA HIS A 33 -16.46 -9.54 -6.43
C HIS A 33 -16.67 -8.03 -6.29
N ASN A 34 -17.91 -7.59 -6.41
CA ASN A 34 -18.38 -6.25 -6.02
C ASN A 34 -19.91 -6.22 -5.96
N PRO A 35 -20.54 -6.13 -4.78
CA PRO A 35 -22.00 -6.15 -4.66
C PRO A 35 -22.71 -4.98 -5.36
N ASN A 36 -21.98 -3.88 -5.65
CA ASN A 36 -22.54 -2.72 -6.34
C ASN A 36 -22.45 -2.81 -7.89
N ARG A 37 -21.83 -3.87 -8.42
CA ARG A 37 -21.57 -4.04 -9.88
C ARG A 37 -21.91 -5.44 -10.39
N VAL A 38 -22.86 -6.09 -9.75
CA VAL A 38 -23.30 -7.46 -10.12
C VAL A 38 -23.75 -7.53 -11.55
N GLY A 39 -23.21 -8.52 -12.30
CA GLY A 39 -23.54 -8.76 -13.68
C GLY A 39 -22.72 -7.95 -14.69
N GLU A 40 -21.90 -6.98 -14.26
CA GLU A 40 -20.91 -6.37 -15.14
C GLU A 40 -19.79 -7.37 -15.47
N GLU A 41 -19.14 -7.20 -16.62
CA GLU A 41 -18.00 -8.03 -17.05
C GLU A 41 -16.70 -7.24 -17.02
N MET A 42 -15.61 -7.89 -16.57
CA MET A 42 -14.25 -7.38 -16.68
C MET A 42 -13.30 -8.55 -17.01
N ALA A 43 -12.48 -8.38 -18.05
CA ALA A 43 -11.53 -9.40 -18.51
C ALA A 43 -12.19 -10.78 -18.78
N GLY A 44 -13.45 -10.79 -19.26
CA GLY A 44 -14.20 -12.02 -19.56
C GLY A 44 -14.78 -12.73 -18.33
N VAL A 45 -14.69 -12.13 -17.14
CA VAL A 45 -15.26 -12.66 -15.89
C VAL A 45 -16.41 -11.77 -15.43
N THR A 46 -17.56 -12.37 -15.14
CA THR A 46 -18.74 -11.67 -14.61
C THR A 46 -18.53 -11.35 -13.12
N ILE A 47 -18.85 -10.11 -12.73
CA ILE A 47 -18.75 -9.65 -11.34
C ILE A 47 -19.92 -10.24 -10.51
N THR A 48 -19.60 -10.92 -9.41
CA THR A 48 -20.57 -11.40 -8.43
C THR A 48 -20.69 -10.46 -7.22
N GLY A 49 -21.86 -10.46 -6.59
CA GLY A 49 -22.11 -9.77 -5.31
C GLY A 49 -21.98 -10.69 -4.08
N GLU A 50 -21.90 -11.99 -4.29
CA GLU A 50 -21.95 -12.98 -3.23
C GLU A 50 -20.56 -13.59 -2.98
N PRO A 51 -19.99 -13.40 -1.79
CA PRO A 51 -18.70 -14.00 -1.42
C PRO A 51 -18.67 -15.52 -1.58
N THR A 52 -19.80 -16.18 -1.38
CA THR A 52 -19.94 -17.65 -1.52
C THR A 52 -19.72 -18.16 -2.93
N GLN A 53 -19.82 -17.30 -3.95
CA GLN A 53 -19.55 -17.63 -5.35
C GLN A 53 -18.09 -17.44 -5.77
N VAL A 54 -17.26 -16.92 -4.87
CA VAL A 54 -15.83 -16.71 -5.12
C VAL A 54 -15.07 -17.99 -4.77
N ASP A 55 -14.37 -18.55 -5.75
CA ASP A 55 -13.52 -19.73 -5.61
C ASP A 55 -12.12 -19.42 -6.16
N ALA A 56 -11.14 -19.31 -5.27
CA ALA A 56 -9.77 -18.92 -5.57
C ALA A 56 -8.80 -19.39 -4.49
N ASP A 57 -7.52 -19.53 -4.84
CA ASP A 57 -6.45 -19.83 -3.89
C ASP A 57 -6.04 -18.55 -3.14
N VAL A 58 -6.06 -17.41 -3.84
CA VAL A 58 -5.70 -16.09 -3.31
C VAL A 58 -6.77 -15.06 -3.68
N ILE A 59 -7.19 -14.26 -2.71
CA ILE A 59 -8.11 -13.16 -2.94
C ILE A 59 -7.39 -11.83 -2.72
N VAL A 60 -7.39 -10.98 -3.76
CA VAL A 60 -6.90 -9.60 -3.65
C VAL A 60 -8.08 -8.71 -3.24
N GLU A 61 -8.03 -8.20 -2.02
CA GLU A 61 -9.08 -7.36 -1.43
C GLU A 61 -8.76 -5.88 -1.63
N CYS A 62 -9.55 -5.20 -2.46
CA CYS A 62 -9.41 -3.78 -2.80
C CYS A 62 -10.71 -2.97 -2.58
N ALA A 63 -11.65 -3.49 -1.80
CA ALA A 63 -12.91 -2.81 -1.52
C ALA A 63 -12.72 -1.62 -0.55
N HIS A 64 -13.81 -0.88 -0.31
CA HIS A 64 -13.79 0.28 0.58
C HIS A 64 -13.46 -0.12 2.04
N PRO A 65 -12.78 0.75 2.82
CA PRO A 65 -12.45 0.47 4.21
C PRO A 65 -13.62 0.07 5.10
N ASP A 66 -14.83 0.54 4.82
CA ASP A 66 -16.01 0.25 5.65
C ASP A 66 -16.48 -1.21 5.54
N VAL A 67 -16.20 -1.89 4.43
CA VAL A 67 -16.66 -3.27 4.17
C VAL A 67 -15.55 -4.32 4.21
N VAL A 68 -14.29 -3.88 4.31
CA VAL A 68 -13.13 -4.78 4.18
C VAL A 68 -13.10 -5.87 5.24
N LEU A 69 -13.47 -5.60 6.48
CA LEU A 69 -13.43 -6.60 7.56
C LEU A 69 -14.49 -7.68 7.37
N ASP A 70 -15.70 -7.31 6.93
CA ASP A 70 -16.78 -8.25 6.64
C ASP A 70 -16.40 -9.15 5.44
N ASN A 71 -15.80 -8.56 4.40
CA ASN A 71 -15.26 -9.32 3.29
C ASN A 71 -14.17 -10.29 3.74
N LEU A 72 -13.21 -9.84 4.54
CA LEU A 72 -12.10 -10.68 5.02
C LEU A 72 -12.61 -11.85 5.88
N GLU A 73 -13.68 -11.67 6.67
CA GLU A 73 -14.31 -12.77 7.35
C GLU A 73 -14.85 -13.82 6.39
N ALA A 74 -15.53 -13.40 5.33
CA ALA A 74 -16.04 -14.30 4.30
C ALA A 74 -14.91 -15.02 3.54
N TRP A 75 -13.79 -14.36 3.29
CA TRP A 75 -12.62 -14.98 2.64
C TRP A 75 -11.91 -15.99 3.54
N ARG A 76 -11.77 -15.69 4.84
CA ARG A 76 -11.26 -16.64 5.83
C ARG A 76 -12.08 -17.92 5.84
N ASP A 77 -13.39 -17.81 5.87
CA ASP A 77 -14.31 -18.97 5.95
C ASP A 77 -14.23 -19.86 4.69
N ARG A 78 -13.68 -19.31 3.59
CA ARG A 78 -13.40 -20.08 2.36
C ARG A 78 -12.00 -20.71 2.34
N GLY A 79 -11.15 -20.41 3.32
CA GLY A 79 -9.79 -20.93 3.43
C GLY A 79 -8.81 -20.36 2.38
N ALA A 80 -9.17 -19.27 1.71
CA ALA A 80 -8.28 -18.60 0.75
C ALA A 80 -7.25 -17.73 1.45
N ALA A 81 -6.04 -17.62 0.89
CA ALA A 81 -5.10 -16.60 1.30
C ALA A 81 -5.59 -15.21 0.88
N ALA A 82 -5.32 -14.18 1.67
CA ALA A 82 -5.71 -12.82 1.34
C ALA A 82 -4.52 -11.89 1.14
N VAL A 83 -4.60 -11.04 0.09
CA VAL A 83 -3.72 -9.89 -0.14
C VAL A 83 -4.57 -8.64 -0.08
N VAL A 84 -4.39 -7.82 0.95
CA VAL A 84 -5.27 -6.70 1.27
C VAL A 84 -4.64 -5.37 0.87
N GLY A 85 -5.18 -4.74 -0.17
CA GLY A 85 -4.77 -3.42 -0.67
C GLY A 85 -5.66 -2.27 -0.19
N THR A 86 -6.69 -2.56 0.60
CA THR A 86 -7.56 -1.55 1.18
C THR A 86 -6.78 -0.69 2.18
N SER A 87 -6.92 0.62 2.10
CA SER A 87 -6.31 1.58 3.03
C SER A 87 -7.05 1.67 4.37
N GLY A 88 -6.49 2.40 5.34
CA GLY A 88 -7.17 2.71 6.60
C GLY A 88 -7.03 1.65 7.68
N PHE A 89 -6.04 0.76 7.61
CA PHE A 89 -5.70 -0.13 8.70
C PHE A 89 -4.87 0.59 9.76
N THR A 90 -5.56 1.10 10.79
CA THR A 90 -4.95 1.59 12.02
C THR A 90 -4.42 0.42 12.87
N PRO A 91 -3.55 0.66 13.87
CA PRO A 91 -3.14 -0.38 14.82
C PRO A 91 -4.33 -1.13 15.44
N TYR A 92 -5.38 -0.43 15.82
CA TYR A 92 -6.60 -1.02 16.35
C TYR A 92 -7.29 -1.96 15.33
N ARG A 93 -7.42 -1.53 14.06
CA ARG A 93 -8.03 -2.36 13.02
C ARG A 93 -7.18 -3.57 12.64
N LEU A 94 -5.85 -3.46 12.75
CA LEU A 94 -4.95 -4.60 12.57
C LEU A 94 -5.11 -5.65 13.67
N GLU A 95 -5.23 -5.22 14.94
CA GLU A 95 -5.51 -6.14 16.04
C GLU A 95 -6.88 -6.82 15.89
N LEU A 96 -7.90 -6.06 15.49
CA LEU A 96 -9.22 -6.63 15.19
C LEU A 96 -9.13 -7.65 14.05
N LEU A 97 -8.40 -7.35 12.97
CA LEU A 97 -8.17 -8.29 11.88
C LEU A 97 -7.43 -9.55 12.36
N ARG A 98 -6.38 -9.41 13.17
CA ARG A 98 -5.67 -10.59 13.72
C ARG A 98 -6.60 -11.51 14.52
N SER A 99 -7.46 -10.91 15.33
CA SER A 99 -8.44 -11.65 16.13
C SER A 99 -9.48 -12.34 15.23
N LEU A 100 -9.90 -11.69 14.16
CA LEU A 100 -10.90 -12.19 13.22
C LEU A 100 -10.33 -13.27 12.30
N TRP A 101 -9.12 -13.07 11.76
CA TRP A 101 -8.54 -13.94 10.73
C TRP A 101 -8.04 -15.27 11.28
N GLY A 102 -7.43 -15.27 12.45
CA GLY A 102 -6.82 -16.48 13.03
C GLY A 102 -5.50 -16.87 12.36
N SER A 103 -5.19 -18.16 12.35
CA SER A 103 -3.90 -18.70 11.90
C SER A 103 -3.98 -19.78 10.81
N ASP A 104 -5.14 -20.02 10.22
CA ASP A 104 -5.34 -21.16 9.29
C ASP A 104 -4.82 -20.84 7.88
N ALA A 105 -4.90 -19.59 7.44
CA ALA A 105 -4.40 -19.14 6.15
C ALA A 105 -3.61 -17.82 6.31
N PRO A 106 -2.68 -17.49 5.39
CA PRO A 106 -1.99 -16.21 5.43
C PRO A 106 -2.87 -15.06 4.93
N CYS A 107 -2.76 -13.91 5.61
CA CYS A 107 -3.36 -12.63 5.22
C CYS A 107 -2.28 -11.56 5.19
N LEU A 108 -1.95 -11.04 4.03
CA LEU A 108 -0.94 -10.00 3.85
C LEU A 108 -1.60 -8.64 3.61
N VAL A 109 -1.56 -7.77 4.62
CA VAL A 109 -2.02 -6.38 4.50
C VAL A 109 -0.90 -5.54 3.89
N VAL A 110 -1.18 -4.93 2.74
CA VAL A 110 -0.22 -4.16 1.95
C VAL A 110 -0.66 -2.69 1.85
N PRO A 111 -0.15 -1.81 2.73
CA PRO A 111 -0.50 -0.38 2.69
C PRO A 111 -0.08 0.32 1.40
N ASN A 112 0.95 -0.19 0.72
CA ASN A 112 1.40 0.31 -0.57
C ASN A 112 1.96 -0.83 -1.43
N PHE A 113 1.35 -1.06 -2.59
CA PHE A 113 1.80 -2.05 -3.57
C PHE A 113 2.96 -1.56 -4.46
N SER A 114 3.32 -0.28 -4.44
CA SER A 114 4.44 0.18 -5.23
C SER A 114 5.77 -0.33 -4.67
N ILE A 115 6.42 -1.23 -5.39
CA ILE A 115 7.74 -1.78 -5.02
C ILE A 115 8.75 -0.66 -4.84
N GLY A 116 8.76 0.33 -5.75
CA GLY A 116 9.67 1.47 -5.66
C GLY A 116 9.43 2.31 -4.41
N ALA A 117 8.16 2.54 -4.02
CA ALA A 117 7.85 3.27 -2.79
C ALA A 117 8.32 2.50 -1.54
N VAL A 118 8.11 1.18 -1.49
CA VAL A 118 8.55 0.34 -0.36
C VAL A 118 10.08 0.33 -0.25
N LEU A 119 10.79 0.21 -1.38
CA LEU A 119 12.26 0.26 -1.39
C LEU A 119 12.77 1.65 -1.00
N MET A 120 12.16 2.72 -1.50
CA MET A 120 12.48 4.10 -1.09
C MET A 120 12.35 4.27 0.43
N MET A 121 11.25 3.81 1.04
CA MET A 121 11.02 3.88 2.48
C MET A 121 12.12 3.14 3.26
N ARG A 122 12.47 1.92 2.81
CA ARG A 122 13.51 1.10 3.44
C ARG A 122 14.89 1.74 3.32
N PHE A 123 15.26 2.23 2.13
CA PHE A 123 16.55 2.89 1.91
C PHE A 123 16.64 4.22 2.67
N ALA A 124 15.54 4.97 2.74
CA ALA A 124 15.48 6.21 3.52
C ALA A 124 15.70 5.95 5.01
N ALA A 125 15.05 4.93 5.58
CA ALA A 125 15.23 4.56 6.99
C ALA A 125 16.67 4.09 7.27
N GLU A 126 17.26 3.30 6.38
CA GLU A 126 18.66 2.86 6.50
C GLU A 126 19.63 4.04 6.40
N ALA A 127 19.45 4.92 5.41
CA ALA A 127 20.31 6.09 5.21
C ALA A 127 20.19 7.11 6.35
N ALA A 128 19.01 7.28 6.94
CA ALA A 128 18.76 8.29 7.96
C ALA A 128 19.72 8.22 9.18
N ALA A 129 20.20 7.01 9.52
CA ALA A 129 21.18 6.80 10.59
C ALA A 129 22.55 7.45 10.33
N HIS A 130 22.85 7.81 9.08
CA HIS A 130 24.16 8.29 8.63
C HIS A 130 24.19 9.77 8.27
N PHE A 131 23.03 10.45 8.31
CA PHE A 131 22.89 11.85 7.91
C PHE A 131 22.42 12.72 9.09
N GLN A 132 22.95 13.95 9.14
CA GLN A 132 22.65 14.90 10.24
C GLN A 132 21.25 15.49 10.13
N ALA A 133 20.73 15.65 8.91
CA ALA A 133 19.40 16.19 8.67
C ALA A 133 18.70 15.52 7.50
N SER A 134 17.37 15.46 7.59
CA SER A 134 16.53 14.89 6.57
C SER A 134 15.15 15.58 6.50
N GLU A 135 14.60 15.69 5.31
CA GLU A 135 13.26 16.20 5.07
C GLU A 135 12.56 15.38 3.97
N ILE A 136 11.24 15.35 3.99
CA ILE A 136 10.41 14.64 3.02
C ILE A 136 9.55 15.63 2.24
N ILE A 137 9.48 15.48 0.92
CA ILE A 137 8.58 16.23 0.04
C ILE A 137 7.69 15.21 -0.66
N GLU A 138 6.39 15.21 -0.36
CA GLU A 138 5.42 14.35 -1.05
C GLU A 138 4.50 15.17 -1.95
N ARG A 139 4.13 14.59 -3.10
CA ARG A 139 3.34 15.28 -4.13
C ARG A 139 2.24 14.33 -4.62
N HIS A 140 0.99 14.77 -4.58
CA HIS A 140 -0.17 14.00 -5.03
C HIS A 140 -1.14 14.85 -5.86
N HIS A 141 -2.10 14.19 -6.47
CA HIS A 141 -3.20 14.85 -7.18
C HIS A 141 -4.02 15.74 -6.24
N SER A 142 -4.69 16.74 -6.81
CA SER A 142 -5.44 17.77 -6.07
C SER A 142 -6.55 17.20 -5.17
N ASP A 143 -7.15 16.08 -5.57
CA ASP A 143 -8.30 15.48 -4.89
C ASP A 143 -7.92 14.54 -3.74
N LYS A 144 -6.62 14.41 -3.40
CA LYS A 144 -6.19 13.62 -2.24
C LYS A 144 -6.54 14.34 -0.95
N PRO A 145 -7.43 13.78 -0.10
CA PRO A 145 -7.98 14.50 1.05
C PRO A 145 -7.02 14.62 2.24
N ASP A 146 -6.14 13.63 2.42
CA ASP A 146 -5.18 13.57 3.52
C ASP A 146 -3.86 14.26 3.16
N ALA A 147 -3.26 14.95 4.11
CA ALA A 147 -1.90 15.50 4.08
C ALA A 147 -1.32 15.51 5.50
N PRO A 148 -0.10 14.97 5.72
CA PRO A 148 0.70 14.20 4.78
C PRO A 148 0.06 12.89 4.36
N SER A 149 0.57 12.29 3.26
CA SER A 149 0.13 10.97 2.82
C SER A 149 0.55 9.86 3.81
N GLY A 150 -0.20 8.75 3.83
CA GLY A 150 0.15 7.60 4.69
C GLY A 150 1.56 7.07 4.43
N THR A 151 2.03 7.08 3.17
CA THR A 151 3.41 6.69 2.80
C THR A 151 4.42 7.66 3.40
N ALA A 152 4.16 8.97 3.35
CA ALA A 152 5.08 9.97 3.91
C ALA A 152 5.15 9.89 5.44
N LEU A 153 4.02 9.67 6.10
CA LEU A 153 3.98 9.43 7.54
C LEU A 153 4.79 8.18 7.93
N ALA A 154 4.57 7.06 7.23
CA ALA A 154 5.30 5.82 7.49
C ALA A 154 6.81 5.97 7.21
N THR A 155 7.19 6.73 6.16
CA THR A 155 8.60 7.02 5.87
C THR A 155 9.23 7.84 7.00
N ALA A 156 8.58 8.92 7.43
CA ALA A 156 9.08 9.78 8.51
C ALA A 156 9.26 9.00 9.82
N MET A 157 8.28 8.19 10.21
CA MET A 157 8.36 7.33 11.40
C MET A 157 9.51 6.31 11.30
N GLY A 158 9.69 5.69 10.14
CA GLY A 158 10.80 4.75 9.89
C GLY A 158 12.17 5.42 9.99
N MET A 159 12.31 6.61 9.43
CA MET A 159 13.52 7.42 9.52
C MET A 159 13.80 7.89 10.95
N ALA A 160 12.80 8.38 11.67
CA ALA A 160 12.92 8.79 13.07
C ALA A 160 13.36 7.61 13.96
N GLY A 161 12.81 6.42 13.77
CA GLY A 161 13.23 5.19 14.45
C GLY A 161 14.68 4.80 14.21
N SER A 162 15.28 5.26 13.10
CA SER A 162 16.69 5.07 12.73
C SER A 162 17.58 6.29 13.11
N GLY A 163 17.05 7.28 13.83
CA GLY A 163 17.78 8.48 14.24
C GLY A 163 17.69 9.66 13.27
N GLY A 164 16.87 9.55 12.23
CA GLY A 164 16.59 10.64 11.29
C GLY A 164 15.87 11.81 11.95
N ARG A 165 16.27 13.04 11.61
CA ARG A 165 15.67 14.29 12.09
C ARG A 165 15.88 15.42 11.11
N SER A 166 15.05 16.43 11.17
CA SER A 166 15.25 17.66 10.42
C SER A 166 16.14 18.66 11.18
N ALA A 167 16.79 19.54 10.41
CA ALA A 167 17.56 20.63 10.97
C ALA A 167 16.64 21.60 11.73
N GLU A 168 17.11 22.06 12.89
CA GLU A 168 16.46 23.06 13.72
C GLU A 168 17.04 24.47 13.47
N GLY A 169 16.41 25.51 14.04
CA GLY A 169 16.97 26.86 14.12
C GLY A 169 16.47 27.86 13.06
N SER A 170 15.46 27.51 12.26
CA SER A 170 14.79 28.47 11.39
C SER A 170 13.61 29.14 12.09
N GLU A 171 13.51 30.47 12.00
CA GLU A 171 12.32 31.21 12.36
C GLU A 171 11.27 31.10 11.24
N GLU A 172 10.07 30.63 11.57
CA GLU A 172 8.98 30.61 10.60
C GLU A 172 8.31 31.99 10.52
N LEU A 173 8.57 32.73 9.47
CA LEU A 173 7.90 34.02 9.23
C LEU A 173 6.41 33.84 8.90
N VAL A 174 6.03 32.66 8.42
CA VAL A 174 4.65 32.24 8.20
C VAL A 174 4.51 30.82 8.78
N GLN A 175 3.51 30.62 9.62
CA GLN A 175 3.26 29.34 10.27
C GLN A 175 3.11 28.21 9.23
N GLY A 176 3.84 27.11 9.45
CA GLY A 176 3.85 25.93 8.58
C GLY A 176 4.81 26.03 7.39
N ALA A 177 5.61 27.09 7.29
CA ALA A 177 6.61 27.25 6.20
C ALA A 177 7.65 26.14 6.19
N ARG A 178 7.90 25.51 7.35
CA ARG A 178 8.81 24.36 7.51
C ARG A 178 8.11 23.00 7.44
N GLY A 179 6.86 22.95 6.93
CA GLY A 179 6.09 21.71 6.82
C GLY A 179 5.57 21.19 8.18
N ALA A 180 5.02 19.97 8.15
CA ALA A 180 4.56 19.28 9.34
C ALA A 180 5.71 18.53 10.01
N ASP A 181 5.76 18.55 11.34
CA ASP A 181 6.67 17.72 12.12
C ASP A 181 6.06 16.35 12.37
N VAL A 182 6.79 15.30 11.98
CA VAL A 182 6.41 13.90 12.22
C VAL A 182 7.59 13.21 12.90
N GLU A 183 7.52 13.06 14.20
CA GLU A 183 8.56 12.44 15.02
C GLU A 183 9.95 13.09 14.82
N GLY A 184 10.00 14.40 14.60
CA GLY A 184 11.23 15.15 14.35
C GLY A 184 11.69 15.22 12.89
N VAL A 185 10.98 14.56 11.96
CA VAL A 185 11.23 14.67 10.51
C VAL A 185 10.20 15.60 9.88
N ARG A 186 10.64 16.62 9.13
CA ARG A 186 9.74 17.55 8.43
C ARG A 186 9.20 16.93 7.17
N VAL A 187 7.88 17.08 6.97
CA VAL A 187 7.16 16.58 5.80
C VAL A 187 6.43 17.73 5.11
N HIS A 188 6.71 17.93 3.83
CA HIS A 188 6.10 18.93 2.97
C HIS A 188 5.13 18.25 1.99
N SER A 189 3.88 18.70 1.95
CA SER A 189 2.83 18.08 1.14
C SER A 189 2.40 19.02 0.02
N LEU A 190 2.53 18.59 -1.25
CA LEU A 190 2.04 19.30 -2.41
C LEU A 190 0.80 18.58 -3.00
N ARG A 191 -0.19 19.37 -3.44
CA ARG A 191 -1.41 18.91 -4.13
C ARG A 191 -1.54 19.65 -5.44
N LEU A 192 -1.29 18.95 -6.57
CA LEU A 192 -1.22 19.54 -7.90
C LEU A 192 -1.95 18.68 -8.93
N PRO A 193 -2.60 19.29 -9.94
CA PRO A 193 -3.20 18.55 -11.04
C PRO A 193 -2.15 17.74 -11.82
N GLY A 194 -2.56 16.57 -12.35
CA GLY A 194 -1.72 15.73 -13.20
C GLY A 194 -0.73 14.82 -12.47
N LEU A 195 -0.64 14.92 -11.14
CA LEU A 195 0.17 14.00 -10.33
C LEU A 195 -0.65 12.77 -9.92
N ILE A 196 0.05 11.67 -9.65
CA ILE A 196 -0.52 10.48 -9.01
C ILE A 196 0.02 10.37 -7.59
N SER A 197 1.28 9.96 -7.44
CA SER A 197 1.95 9.81 -6.16
C SER A 197 3.45 9.93 -6.35
N HIS A 198 4.07 10.88 -5.68
CA HIS A 198 5.50 11.11 -5.68
C HIS A 198 5.99 11.33 -4.27
N GLN A 199 7.18 10.88 -3.94
CA GLN A 199 7.86 11.22 -2.71
C GLN A 199 9.36 11.31 -2.93
N GLU A 200 9.96 12.36 -2.40
CA GLU A 200 11.39 12.59 -2.32
C GLU A 200 11.80 12.65 -0.85
N VAL A 201 12.87 11.95 -0.51
CA VAL A 201 13.56 12.03 0.78
C VAL A 201 14.91 12.68 0.53
N ALA A 202 15.13 13.85 1.10
CA ALA A 202 16.40 14.57 1.07
C ALA A 202 17.13 14.34 2.40
N LEU A 203 18.37 13.87 2.34
CA LEU A 203 19.24 13.65 3.50
C LEU A 203 20.53 14.42 3.30
N SER A 204 21.04 15.10 4.33
CA SER A 204 22.22 15.96 4.16
C SER A 204 23.19 15.90 5.35
N ASN A 205 24.47 15.99 5.00
CA ASN A 205 25.60 16.30 5.86
C ASN A 205 26.31 17.56 5.32
N PRO A 206 27.19 18.22 6.09
CA PRO A 206 28.03 19.28 5.53
C PRO A 206 28.82 18.79 4.33
N GLY A 207 28.57 19.40 3.16
CA GLY A 207 29.28 19.11 1.91
C GLY A 207 28.68 17.99 1.05
N GLU A 208 27.62 17.31 1.49
CA GLU A 208 26.94 16.29 0.68
C GLU A 208 25.43 16.27 0.87
N MET A 209 24.72 15.80 -0.12
CA MET A 209 23.29 15.51 -0.08
C MET A 209 22.99 14.19 -0.81
N LEU A 210 22.15 13.36 -0.21
CA LEU A 210 21.55 12.19 -0.84
C LEU A 210 20.05 12.45 -1.03
N SER A 211 19.55 12.29 -2.25
CA SER A 211 18.12 12.28 -2.53
C SER A 211 17.69 10.89 -2.98
N ILE A 212 16.59 10.39 -2.40
CA ILE A 212 15.94 9.16 -2.80
C ILE A 212 14.53 9.52 -3.23
N GLU A 213 14.20 9.30 -4.51
CA GLU A 213 12.91 9.69 -5.08
C GLU A 213 12.18 8.50 -5.67
N HIS A 214 10.88 8.48 -5.49
CA HIS A 214 9.95 7.56 -6.14
C HIS A 214 8.79 8.32 -6.76
N GLN A 215 8.43 7.94 -8.00
CA GLN A 215 7.30 8.50 -8.74
C GLN A 215 6.42 7.38 -9.29
N SER A 216 5.13 7.43 -9.00
CA SER A 216 4.09 6.65 -9.70
C SER A 216 3.50 7.53 -10.81
N THR A 217 3.66 7.13 -12.05
CA THR A 217 3.13 7.85 -13.21
C THR A 217 1.78 7.31 -13.67
N THR A 218 1.48 6.05 -13.31
CA THR A 218 0.23 5.37 -13.62
C THR A 218 -0.15 4.39 -12.50
N TYR A 219 -1.40 3.90 -12.48
CA TYR A 219 -1.85 2.90 -11.49
C TYR A 219 -1.22 1.52 -11.69
N GLU A 220 -0.67 1.23 -12.88
CA GLU A 220 0.06 0.00 -13.18
C GLU A 220 1.30 -0.17 -12.29
N SER A 221 1.85 0.92 -11.76
CA SER A 221 2.96 0.88 -10.79
C SER A 221 2.62 0.08 -9.53
N PHE A 222 1.34 -0.03 -9.16
CA PHE A 222 0.88 -0.82 -8.02
C PHE A 222 0.64 -2.29 -8.38
N ALA A 223 0.33 -2.58 -9.64
CA ALA A 223 -0.01 -3.93 -10.07
C ALA A 223 1.18 -4.89 -9.93
N SER A 224 2.40 -4.46 -10.22
CA SER A 224 3.60 -5.30 -10.11
C SER A 224 3.82 -5.83 -8.69
N GLY A 225 3.66 -4.99 -7.67
CA GLY A 225 3.76 -5.40 -6.28
C GLY A 225 2.59 -6.28 -5.83
N ALA A 226 1.38 -6.03 -6.35
CA ALA A 226 0.24 -6.90 -6.10
C ALA A 226 0.50 -8.32 -6.64
N LEU A 227 1.05 -8.45 -7.85
CA LEU A 227 1.42 -9.76 -8.41
C LEU A 227 2.51 -10.46 -7.58
N VAL A 228 3.49 -9.72 -7.06
CA VAL A 228 4.50 -10.29 -6.14
C VAL A 228 3.83 -10.80 -4.86
N ALA A 229 2.92 -10.01 -4.28
CA ALA A 229 2.18 -10.41 -3.09
C ALA A 229 1.34 -11.67 -3.34
N VAL A 230 0.59 -11.74 -4.45
CA VAL A 230 -0.21 -12.89 -4.85
C VAL A 230 0.64 -14.15 -4.99
N ARG A 231 1.78 -14.07 -5.67
CA ARG A 231 2.68 -15.22 -5.88
C ARG A 231 3.30 -15.74 -4.60
N LYS A 232 3.47 -14.90 -3.59
CA LYS A 232 4.26 -15.24 -2.41
C LYS A 232 3.44 -15.35 -1.12
N VAL A 233 2.20 -14.84 -1.07
CA VAL A 233 1.39 -14.90 0.16
C VAL A 233 1.21 -16.33 0.65
N GLY A 234 0.99 -17.30 -0.22
CA GLY A 234 0.84 -18.71 0.15
C GLY A 234 2.09 -19.38 0.76
N SER A 235 3.27 -18.72 0.70
CA SER A 235 4.50 -19.19 1.35
C SER A 235 4.69 -18.64 2.76
N LEU A 236 3.84 -17.72 3.19
CA LEU A 236 3.84 -17.20 4.55
C LEU A 236 3.16 -18.18 5.51
N GLU A 237 3.52 -18.12 6.77
CA GLU A 237 2.80 -18.81 7.83
C GLU A 237 1.37 -18.26 7.93
N GLY A 238 0.44 -19.06 8.46
CA GLY A 238 -0.92 -18.60 8.70
C GLY A 238 -0.95 -17.43 9.68
N GLY A 239 -1.90 -16.51 9.48
CA GLY A 239 -2.04 -15.29 10.28
C GLY A 239 -1.88 -14.01 9.48
N VAL A 240 -1.89 -12.87 10.18
CA VAL A 240 -1.85 -11.53 9.57
C VAL A 240 -0.43 -10.99 9.52
N HIS A 241 0.05 -10.74 8.31
CA HIS A 241 1.33 -10.10 7.99
C HIS A 241 1.10 -8.67 7.50
N LEU A 242 2.09 -7.78 7.68
CA LEU A 242 1.98 -6.38 7.30
C LEU A 242 3.18 -5.96 6.44
N GLY A 243 2.88 -5.28 5.34
CA GLY A 243 3.88 -4.68 4.45
C GLY A 243 4.31 -5.60 3.31
N LEU A 244 4.48 -5.00 2.12
CA LEU A 244 4.96 -5.71 0.93
C LEU A 244 6.41 -6.21 1.10
N ASP A 245 7.21 -5.54 1.92
CA ASP A 245 8.59 -5.90 2.25
C ASP A 245 8.71 -7.31 2.84
N THR A 246 7.66 -7.82 3.51
CA THR A 246 7.57 -9.20 4.00
C THR A 246 7.84 -10.22 2.89
N VAL A 247 7.45 -9.91 1.67
CA VAL A 247 7.56 -10.79 0.49
C VAL A 247 8.55 -10.29 -0.58
N LEU A 248 9.23 -9.15 -0.36
CA LEU A 248 10.24 -8.61 -1.28
C LEU A 248 11.66 -9.16 -1.05
N LYS A 249 11.81 -10.16 -0.22
CA LYS A 249 13.13 -10.78 0.07
C LYS A 249 13.62 -11.62 -1.09
#